data_336f9a86f42e9050ba5d427af385ce8a
#
_entry.id   336f9a86f42e9050ba5d427af385ce8a
#
_cell.length_a   1.000
_cell.length_b   1.000
_cell.length_c   1.000
_cell.angle_alpha   90.00
_cell.angle_beta   90.00
_cell.angle_gamma   90.00
#
_symmetry.space_group_name_H-M   'P 1'
#
loop_
_entity.id
_entity.type
_entity.pdbx_description
1 polymer ?
#
loop_
_entity_poly.entity_id
_entity_poly.type
_entity_poly.pdbx_seq_one_letter_code
_entity_poly.pdbx_strand_id
1 'polypeptide(L)'
;MTVVTIANRLPVRRGDDHWELSPGGLVTALRPVMAAHAGAWVGWDGGTRGIPATLPDLSIRLMPVGLSAAQVRTYYHGFANATLWPLLHDAIEKPRFERAWWHGYQGVNAIFANAALTALAARPDALAWVHDYHLMLVPRLIRERRPDQPVGFFLHVPWPPPDIFARLPWRQEVLFGLLGADVVSFHTEQYRRNFVRACGRVLAGTGVQIHGSKITLPDRRVVSTTSAPISIDAAEFSRLATDPGTGSDIAALSEQFADRTLLLGVDRLDYTKGIVERLLAVEMLLERRADLRAGLAFLQIAVPSRDDVAEYRNLRGTVERHIGRINGQFTEPGSDVPVHYLYRGLPPRQLAAYYASAACLLVTPLIDGMNLVAKEYVTVQHARRGSGALVLSEFTGAATELREAVPCNPFDVEGLSYRIEHALGLPASARRTALATMARRIRGHDVHQWVARQLADIESRGLSPVPAFSA
;
A
#
# COMPACT_ATOMS: atom_id res chain seq x y z
N MET A 1 18.44 17.12 7.23
CA MET A 1 18.38 16.69 5.82
C MET A 1 17.13 17.26 5.17
N THR A 2 17.23 17.80 3.96
CA THR A 2 16.08 18.33 3.19
C THR A 2 15.63 17.30 2.17
N VAL A 3 14.31 17.06 2.05
CA VAL A 3 13.75 16.05 1.16
C VAL A 3 12.73 16.68 0.22
N VAL A 4 12.83 16.40 -1.07
CA VAL A 4 11.77 16.66 -2.05
C VAL A 4 11.08 15.33 -2.33
N THR A 5 9.90 15.15 -1.73
CA THR A 5 9.04 13.98 -1.94
C THR A 5 8.22 14.18 -3.21
N ILE A 6 8.24 13.21 -4.11
CA ILE A 6 7.47 13.24 -5.36
C ILE A 6 6.54 12.03 -5.36
N ALA A 7 5.24 12.27 -5.25
CA ALA A 7 4.22 11.22 -5.20
C ALA A 7 3.02 11.58 -6.08
N ASN A 8 2.25 10.59 -6.50
CA ASN A 8 1.12 10.82 -7.40
C ASN A 8 0.12 11.86 -6.88
N ARG A 9 -0.15 11.88 -5.56
CA ARG A 9 -1.09 12.81 -4.92
C ARG A 9 -0.38 13.68 -3.89
N LEU A 10 -0.87 14.90 -3.72
CA LEU A 10 -0.57 15.65 -2.52
C LEU A 10 -1.12 14.94 -1.28
N PRO A 11 -0.48 15.11 -0.12
CA PRO A 11 -0.90 14.45 1.12
C PRO A 11 -2.11 15.14 1.78
N VAL A 12 -2.83 15.99 1.05
CA VAL A 12 -3.91 16.83 1.61
C VAL A 12 -5.20 16.66 0.83
N ARG A 13 -6.31 16.81 1.52
CA ARG A 13 -7.66 16.93 0.96
C ARG A 13 -8.42 18.09 1.62
N ARG A 14 -9.43 18.57 0.95
CA ARG A 14 -10.35 19.55 1.52
C ARG A 14 -11.37 18.82 2.39
N GLY A 15 -11.40 19.12 3.67
CA GLY A 15 -12.50 18.81 4.60
C GLY A 15 -13.63 19.82 4.42
N ASP A 16 -14.60 19.82 5.34
CA ASP A 16 -15.78 20.69 5.25
C ASP A 16 -15.38 22.17 5.27
N ASP A 17 -14.55 22.59 6.22
CA ASP A 17 -14.15 23.99 6.42
C ASP A 17 -12.64 24.23 6.41
N HIS A 18 -11.82 23.18 6.35
CA HIS A 18 -10.36 23.29 6.42
C HIS A 18 -9.65 22.25 5.57
N TRP A 19 -8.34 22.43 5.41
CA TRP A 19 -7.46 21.43 4.77
C TRP A 19 -6.94 20.44 5.81
N GLU A 20 -7.02 19.17 5.49
CA GLU A 20 -6.55 18.08 6.33
C GLU A 20 -5.66 17.10 5.56
N LEU A 21 -4.93 16.26 6.27
CA LEU A 21 -4.17 15.17 5.65
C LEU A 21 -5.11 14.16 5.00
N SER A 22 -4.76 13.75 3.79
CA SER A 22 -5.49 12.70 3.08
C SER A 22 -5.36 11.37 3.83
N PRO A 23 -6.44 10.60 3.98
CA PRO A 23 -6.32 9.24 4.48
C PRO A 23 -5.57 8.37 3.46
N GLY A 24 -4.76 7.45 3.95
CA GLY A 24 -4.06 6.47 3.12
C GLY A 24 -2.70 6.09 3.68
N GLY A 25 -2.31 4.83 3.48
CA GLY A 25 -1.12 4.25 4.07
C GLY A 25 0.17 5.04 3.78
N LEU A 26 0.35 5.54 2.55
CA LEU A 26 1.53 6.33 2.19
C LEU A 26 1.57 7.68 2.93
N VAL A 27 0.46 8.41 2.96
CA VAL A 27 0.39 9.73 3.62
C VAL A 27 0.59 9.57 5.12
N THR A 28 -0.07 8.60 5.73
CA THR A 28 0.09 8.28 7.16
C THR A 28 1.54 7.86 7.47
N ALA A 29 2.13 7.02 6.64
CA ALA A 29 3.50 6.56 6.79
C ALA A 29 4.54 7.68 6.65
N LEU A 30 4.33 8.64 5.74
CA LEU A 30 5.25 9.74 5.50
C LEU A 30 4.98 10.99 6.35
N ARG A 31 3.91 11.02 7.14
CA ARG A 31 3.62 12.15 8.05
C ARG A 31 4.79 12.51 8.97
N PRO A 32 5.50 11.54 9.60
CA PRO A 32 6.66 11.85 10.42
C PRO A 32 7.80 12.53 9.65
N VAL A 33 7.98 12.13 8.37
CA VAL A 33 8.97 12.78 7.48
C VAL A 33 8.58 14.23 7.23
N MET A 34 7.30 14.45 6.91
CA MET A 34 6.76 15.77 6.65
C MET A 34 6.85 16.70 7.87
N ALA A 35 6.80 16.16 9.07
CA ALA A 35 6.95 16.91 10.32
C ALA A 35 8.42 17.15 10.69
N ALA A 36 9.30 16.17 10.48
CA ALA A 36 10.69 16.19 10.96
C ALA A 36 11.69 16.79 9.95
N HIS A 37 11.40 16.75 8.65
CA HIS A 37 12.32 17.17 7.60
C HIS A 37 11.75 18.35 6.82
N ALA A 38 12.49 19.45 6.77
CA ALA A 38 12.18 20.54 5.87
C ALA A 38 12.26 20.06 4.42
N GLY A 39 11.40 20.57 3.54
CA GLY A 39 11.43 20.15 2.15
C GLY A 39 10.21 20.58 1.35
N ALA A 40 9.88 19.78 0.35
CA ALA A 40 8.69 19.97 -0.47
C ALA A 40 8.01 18.63 -0.78
N TRP A 41 6.71 18.69 -1.01
CA TRP A 41 5.95 17.57 -1.55
C TRP A 41 5.33 17.98 -2.88
N VAL A 42 5.78 17.35 -3.95
CA VAL A 42 5.25 17.49 -5.30
C VAL A 42 4.19 16.43 -5.52
N GLY A 43 2.98 16.83 -5.88
CA GLY A 43 1.88 15.88 -6.09
C GLY A 43 0.71 16.49 -6.86
N TRP A 44 -0.08 15.63 -7.50
CA TRP A 44 -1.31 16.05 -8.17
C TRP A 44 -2.32 16.59 -7.15
N ASP A 45 -2.92 17.72 -7.49
CA ASP A 45 -3.90 18.44 -6.67
C ASP A 45 -5.29 17.77 -6.61
N GLY A 46 -5.50 16.72 -7.41
CA GLY A 46 -6.80 16.07 -7.51
C GLY A 46 -7.87 16.89 -8.20
N GLY A 47 -7.49 18.00 -8.88
CA GLY A 47 -8.41 18.97 -9.49
C GLY A 47 -9.00 19.96 -8.48
N THR A 48 -8.45 20.01 -7.26
CA THR A 48 -8.92 20.91 -6.19
C THR A 48 -8.16 22.24 -6.24
N ARG A 49 -8.89 23.35 -6.22
CA ARG A 49 -8.31 24.72 -6.22
C ARG A 49 -8.04 25.20 -4.78
N GLY A 50 -7.12 26.17 -4.67
CA GLY A 50 -6.86 26.87 -3.41
C GLY A 50 -6.07 26.05 -2.39
N ILE A 51 -5.23 25.12 -2.84
CA ILE A 51 -4.36 24.34 -1.95
C ILE A 51 -3.38 25.28 -1.25
N PRO A 52 -3.25 25.22 0.09
CA PRO A 52 -2.30 26.06 0.82
C PRO A 52 -0.87 25.66 0.49
N ALA A 53 0.05 26.62 0.56
CA ALA A 53 1.47 26.33 0.35
C ALA A 53 2.08 25.45 1.46
N THR A 54 1.50 25.50 2.66
CA THR A 54 1.91 24.73 3.84
C THR A 54 0.68 24.36 4.67
N LEU A 55 0.80 23.35 5.53
CA LEU A 55 -0.16 23.08 6.61
C LEU A 55 0.49 23.41 7.96
N PRO A 56 -0.30 23.83 8.97
CA PRO A 56 0.23 24.29 10.25
C PRO A 56 1.18 23.29 10.94
N ASP A 57 0.89 22.01 10.85
CA ASP A 57 1.63 20.93 11.53
C ASP A 57 2.71 20.27 10.65
N LEU A 58 3.00 20.83 9.48
CA LEU A 58 3.96 20.24 8.54
C LEU A 58 5.09 21.22 8.19
N SER A 59 6.33 20.75 8.30
CA SER A 59 7.53 21.51 7.93
C SER A 59 7.83 21.51 6.43
N ILE A 60 6.92 21.02 5.60
CA ILE A 60 7.10 20.89 4.16
C ILE A 60 6.24 21.90 3.38
N ARG A 61 6.75 22.31 2.21
CA ARG A 61 5.98 23.08 1.23
C ARG A 61 5.21 22.16 0.28
N LEU A 62 3.92 22.40 0.11
CA LEU A 62 3.10 21.70 -0.88
C LEU A 62 3.30 22.33 -2.26
N MET A 63 3.58 21.49 -3.26
CA MET A 63 3.78 21.90 -4.65
C MET A 63 2.77 21.16 -5.55
N PRO A 64 1.61 21.76 -5.81
CA PRO A 64 0.55 21.15 -6.59
C PRO A 64 0.93 21.01 -8.06
N VAL A 65 0.63 19.86 -8.64
CA VAL A 65 0.69 19.58 -10.07
C VAL A 65 -0.76 19.53 -10.59
N GLY A 66 -1.12 20.47 -11.45
CA GLY A 66 -2.42 20.47 -12.12
C GLY A 66 -2.43 19.51 -13.32
N LEU A 67 -3.47 18.70 -13.44
CA LEU A 67 -3.67 17.80 -14.58
C LEU A 67 -5.01 18.10 -15.24
N SER A 68 -5.02 18.15 -16.58
CA SER A 68 -6.26 18.23 -17.33
C SER A 68 -7.05 16.92 -17.27
N ALA A 69 -8.36 16.98 -17.54
CA ALA A 69 -9.19 15.78 -17.58
C ALA A 69 -8.69 14.74 -18.61
N ALA A 70 -8.11 15.20 -19.73
CA ALA A 70 -7.50 14.29 -20.72
C ALA A 70 -6.26 13.58 -20.17
N GLN A 71 -5.39 14.30 -19.43
CA GLN A 71 -4.24 13.71 -18.76
C GLN A 71 -4.66 12.73 -17.66
N VAL A 72 -5.66 13.05 -16.86
CA VAL A 72 -6.21 12.14 -15.85
C VAL A 72 -6.73 10.87 -16.51
N ARG A 73 -7.47 10.95 -17.61
CA ARG A 73 -7.97 9.77 -18.33
C ARG A 73 -6.86 8.89 -18.88
N THR A 74 -5.83 9.47 -19.52
CA THR A 74 -4.78 8.68 -20.18
C THR A 74 -3.71 8.19 -19.21
N TYR A 75 -3.29 9.04 -18.27
CA TYR A 75 -2.26 8.73 -17.28
C TYR A 75 -2.82 7.91 -16.12
N TYR A 76 -3.80 8.47 -15.38
CA TYR A 76 -4.25 7.87 -14.12
C TYR A 76 -5.18 6.69 -14.35
N HIS A 77 -6.33 6.90 -15.05
CA HIS A 77 -7.27 5.80 -15.32
C HIS A 77 -6.71 4.80 -16.33
N GLY A 78 -6.03 5.29 -17.37
CA GLY A 78 -5.42 4.46 -18.42
C GLY A 78 -4.15 3.75 -17.95
N PHE A 79 -2.98 4.35 -18.21
CA PHE A 79 -1.70 3.65 -18.05
C PHE A 79 -1.40 3.22 -16.62
N ALA A 80 -1.65 4.06 -15.62
CA ALA A 80 -1.37 3.69 -14.24
C ALA A 80 -2.31 2.58 -13.75
N ASN A 81 -3.63 2.71 -13.94
CA ASN A 81 -4.59 1.83 -13.27
C ASN A 81 -5.17 0.72 -14.17
N ALA A 82 -5.17 0.87 -15.50
CA ALA A 82 -5.62 -0.20 -16.41
C ALA A 82 -4.46 -0.94 -17.10
N THR A 83 -3.21 -0.45 -17.00
CA THR A 83 -2.02 -1.14 -17.52
C THR A 83 -1.10 -1.59 -16.37
N LEU A 84 -0.50 -0.64 -15.63
CA LEU A 84 0.53 -0.97 -14.64
C LEU A 84 -0.04 -1.67 -13.40
N TRP A 85 -1.16 -1.20 -12.87
CA TRP A 85 -1.76 -1.79 -11.67
C TRP A 85 -2.02 -3.30 -11.82
N PRO A 86 -2.80 -3.76 -12.82
CA PRO A 86 -2.98 -5.20 -13.00
C PRO A 86 -1.69 -5.92 -13.35
N LEU A 87 -0.82 -5.35 -14.19
CA LEU A 87 0.45 -5.98 -14.56
C LEU A 87 1.35 -6.24 -13.35
N LEU A 88 1.48 -5.25 -12.45
CA LEU A 88 2.32 -5.34 -11.26
C LEU A 88 1.70 -6.26 -10.19
N HIS A 89 0.40 -6.52 -10.26
CA HIS A 89 -0.30 -7.48 -9.43
C HIS A 89 -0.52 -8.81 -10.17
N ASP A 90 0.55 -9.34 -10.76
CA ASP A 90 0.62 -10.64 -11.44
C ASP A 90 -0.41 -10.86 -12.56
N ALA A 91 -0.96 -9.78 -13.09
CA ALA A 91 -1.98 -9.78 -14.13
C ALA A 91 -3.25 -10.59 -13.75
N ILE A 92 -3.64 -10.55 -12.47
CA ILE A 92 -4.89 -11.15 -11.98
C ILE A 92 -6.08 -10.63 -12.80
N GLU A 93 -6.13 -9.32 -13.06
CA GLU A 93 -6.95 -8.73 -14.11
C GLU A 93 -6.11 -8.49 -15.36
N LYS A 94 -6.73 -8.57 -16.55
CA LYS A 94 -6.02 -8.44 -17.81
C LYS A 94 -5.51 -7.01 -18.04
N PRO A 95 -4.18 -6.76 -18.08
CA PRO A 95 -3.65 -5.44 -18.41
C PRO A 95 -4.04 -5.01 -19.82
N ARG A 96 -4.39 -3.75 -19.99
CA ARG A 96 -4.67 -3.15 -21.30
C ARG A 96 -3.51 -2.28 -21.74
N PHE A 97 -3.10 -2.40 -23.00
CA PHE A 97 -1.92 -1.72 -23.55
C PHE A 97 -2.36 -0.78 -24.67
N GLU A 98 -2.45 0.52 -24.39
CA GLU A 98 -2.83 1.54 -25.37
C GLU A 98 -1.72 2.58 -25.52
N ARG A 99 -1.31 2.85 -26.76
CA ARG A 99 -0.24 3.81 -27.05
C ARG A 99 -0.58 5.22 -26.61
N ALA A 100 -1.84 5.63 -26.71
CA ALA A 100 -2.30 6.93 -26.24
C ALA A 100 -2.14 7.09 -24.71
N TRP A 101 -2.34 6.01 -23.95
CA TRP A 101 -2.13 6.01 -22.50
C TRP A 101 -0.65 6.10 -22.13
N TRP A 102 0.19 5.41 -22.90
CA TRP A 102 1.64 5.52 -22.74
C TRP A 102 2.13 6.96 -22.95
N HIS A 103 1.71 7.61 -24.04
CA HIS A 103 2.05 9.02 -24.28
C HIS A 103 1.54 9.93 -23.17
N GLY A 104 0.33 9.70 -22.66
CA GLY A 104 -0.20 10.43 -21.50
C GLY A 104 0.67 10.24 -20.26
N TYR A 105 1.12 9.00 -19.99
CA TYR A 105 2.00 8.67 -18.89
C TYR A 105 3.37 9.38 -19.00
N GLN A 106 3.98 9.36 -20.18
CA GLN A 106 5.21 10.09 -20.46
C GLN A 106 5.05 11.60 -20.21
N GLY A 107 3.99 12.20 -20.76
CA GLY A 107 3.72 13.63 -20.63
C GLY A 107 3.50 14.05 -19.18
N VAL A 108 2.75 13.29 -18.40
CA VAL A 108 2.52 13.59 -16.98
C VAL A 108 3.78 13.38 -16.15
N ASN A 109 4.54 12.32 -16.39
CA ASN A 109 5.83 12.14 -15.70
C ASN A 109 6.79 13.31 -15.98
N ALA A 110 6.79 13.88 -17.18
CA ALA A 110 7.58 15.07 -17.52
C ALA A 110 7.10 16.32 -16.72
N ILE A 111 5.78 16.50 -16.53
CA ILE A 111 5.24 17.58 -15.69
C ILE A 111 5.71 17.44 -14.25
N PHE A 112 5.61 16.23 -13.68
CA PHE A 112 6.09 15.95 -12.32
C PHE A 112 7.60 16.16 -12.18
N ALA A 113 8.40 15.73 -13.16
CA ALA A 113 9.85 15.94 -13.16
C ALA A 113 10.19 17.44 -13.19
N ASN A 114 9.51 18.26 -14.00
CA ASN A 114 9.70 19.69 -14.04
C ASN A 114 9.34 20.38 -12.71
N ALA A 115 8.24 19.99 -12.07
CA ALA A 115 7.87 20.48 -10.75
C ALA A 115 8.90 20.09 -9.68
N ALA A 116 9.40 18.85 -9.73
CA ALA A 116 10.46 18.37 -8.85
C ALA A 116 11.77 19.15 -9.04
N LEU A 117 12.18 19.41 -10.29
CA LEU A 117 13.37 20.21 -10.62
C LEU A 117 13.27 21.64 -10.10
N THR A 118 12.09 22.25 -10.14
CA THR A 118 11.81 23.56 -9.54
C THR A 118 11.98 23.53 -8.03
N ALA A 119 11.47 22.47 -7.36
CA ALA A 119 11.65 22.29 -5.91
C ALA A 119 13.12 22.10 -5.51
N LEU A 120 13.86 21.30 -6.28
CA LEU A 120 15.27 20.99 -6.08
C LEU A 120 16.16 22.21 -6.38
N ALA A 121 15.82 23.06 -7.35
CA ALA A 121 16.55 24.29 -7.62
C ALA A 121 16.50 25.27 -6.43
N ALA A 122 15.36 25.32 -5.74
CA ALA A 122 15.21 26.13 -4.52
C ALA A 122 15.90 25.50 -3.28
N ARG A 123 16.37 24.25 -3.36
CA ARG A 123 17.00 23.49 -2.27
C ARG A 123 18.12 22.60 -2.82
N PRO A 124 19.31 23.16 -3.15
CA PRO A 124 20.37 22.41 -3.82
C PRO A 124 20.84 21.15 -3.09
N ASP A 125 20.81 21.17 -1.75
CA ASP A 125 21.24 20.05 -0.89
C ASP A 125 20.14 19.03 -0.61
N ALA A 126 18.94 19.21 -1.20
CA ALA A 126 17.85 18.27 -1.00
C ALA A 126 18.06 17.00 -1.82
N LEU A 127 17.69 15.85 -1.25
CA LEU A 127 17.51 14.62 -2.03
C LEU A 127 16.11 14.56 -2.67
N ALA A 128 16.01 13.91 -3.83
CA ALA A 128 14.73 13.60 -4.47
C ALA A 128 14.28 12.19 -4.08
N TRP A 129 13.05 12.06 -3.58
CA TRP A 129 12.48 10.76 -3.22
C TRP A 129 11.16 10.54 -3.96
N VAL A 130 11.22 9.70 -4.99
CA VAL A 130 10.11 9.42 -5.90
C VAL A 130 9.37 8.17 -5.44
N HIS A 131 8.04 8.25 -5.42
CA HIS A 131 7.19 7.17 -4.92
C HIS A 131 6.24 6.63 -5.98
N ASP A 132 6.22 5.30 -6.04
CA ASP A 132 5.20 4.44 -6.60
C ASP A 132 5.11 4.41 -8.14
N TYR A 133 4.37 3.42 -8.65
CA TYR A 133 4.26 3.03 -10.06
C TYR A 133 3.71 4.13 -11.00
N HIS A 134 3.14 5.16 -10.46
CA HIS A 134 2.67 6.31 -11.23
C HIS A 134 3.81 7.12 -11.86
N LEU A 135 5.00 7.10 -11.27
CA LEU A 135 6.08 8.05 -11.55
C LEU A 135 7.41 7.36 -11.92
N MET A 136 7.34 6.19 -12.57
CA MET A 136 8.52 5.38 -12.88
C MET A 136 9.51 6.02 -13.85
N LEU A 137 9.10 7.07 -14.61
CA LEU A 137 10.00 7.76 -15.52
C LEU A 137 10.67 8.99 -14.87
N VAL A 138 10.13 9.49 -13.76
CA VAL A 138 10.60 10.71 -13.09
C VAL A 138 12.07 10.63 -12.68
N PRO A 139 12.60 9.51 -12.11
CA PRO A 139 14.00 9.44 -11.71
C PRO A 139 14.98 9.73 -12.87
N ARG A 140 14.73 9.15 -14.04
CA ARG A 140 15.54 9.39 -15.24
C ARG A 140 15.42 10.85 -15.71
N LEU A 141 14.23 11.40 -15.76
CA LEU A 141 13.99 12.79 -16.20
C LEU A 141 14.66 13.81 -15.28
N ILE A 142 14.77 13.53 -13.97
CA ILE A 142 15.56 14.33 -13.04
C ILE A 142 17.05 14.17 -13.34
N ARG A 143 17.54 12.93 -13.49
CA ARG A 143 18.95 12.61 -13.73
C ARG A 143 19.49 13.26 -14.99
N GLU A 144 18.72 13.29 -16.08
CA GLU A 144 19.10 13.93 -17.34
C GLU A 144 19.32 15.43 -17.22
N ARG A 145 18.66 16.11 -16.28
CA ARG A 145 18.76 17.55 -16.03
C ARG A 145 19.72 17.90 -14.91
N ARG A 146 19.90 17.01 -13.94
CA ARG A 146 20.76 17.16 -12.76
C ARG A 146 21.54 15.86 -12.52
N PRO A 147 22.67 15.66 -13.21
CA PRO A 147 23.43 14.40 -13.15
C PRO A 147 23.88 13.99 -11.75
N ASP A 148 24.17 14.94 -10.87
CA ASP A 148 24.69 14.70 -9.52
C ASP A 148 23.60 14.70 -8.43
N GLN A 149 22.32 14.84 -8.81
CA GLN A 149 21.22 14.86 -7.85
C GLN A 149 21.05 13.50 -7.17
N PRO A 150 21.09 13.39 -5.83
CA PRO A 150 20.68 12.16 -5.15
C PRO A 150 19.20 11.85 -5.39
N VAL A 151 18.91 10.67 -5.94
CA VAL A 151 17.56 10.25 -6.29
C VAL A 151 17.29 8.86 -5.75
N GLY A 152 16.27 8.73 -4.92
CA GLY A 152 15.70 7.44 -4.52
C GLY A 152 14.34 7.19 -5.16
N PHE A 153 14.03 5.93 -5.42
CA PHE A 153 12.70 5.49 -5.86
C PHE A 153 12.20 4.37 -4.95
N PHE A 154 10.95 4.46 -4.52
CA PHE A 154 10.29 3.40 -3.74
C PHE A 154 9.01 2.93 -4.43
N LEU A 155 8.91 1.61 -4.68
CA LEU A 155 7.71 0.98 -5.21
C LEU A 155 6.84 0.42 -4.09
N HIS A 156 5.59 0.91 -3.97
CA HIS A 156 4.66 0.50 -2.92
C HIS A 156 3.76 -0.69 -3.28
N VAL A 157 3.89 -1.20 -4.50
CA VAL A 157 3.15 -2.36 -5.01
C VAL A 157 4.10 -3.51 -5.31
N PRO A 158 3.60 -4.72 -5.57
CA PRO A 158 4.43 -5.85 -5.99
C PRO A 158 5.24 -5.54 -7.25
N TRP A 159 6.34 -6.26 -7.44
CA TRP A 159 6.99 -6.37 -8.75
C TRP A 159 6.85 -7.80 -9.24
N PRO A 160 6.22 -8.02 -10.41
CA PRO A 160 5.86 -9.35 -10.89
C PRO A 160 7.08 -10.15 -11.36
N PRO A 161 6.94 -11.45 -11.58
CA PRO A 161 7.93 -12.26 -12.27
C PRO A 161 8.29 -11.67 -13.65
N PRO A 162 9.54 -11.89 -14.13
CA PRO A 162 10.01 -11.32 -15.40
C PRO A 162 9.15 -11.65 -16.61
N ASP A 163 8.52 -12.82 -16.64
CA ASP A 163 7.67 -13.25 -17.74
C ASP A 163 6.37 -12.43 -17.83
N ILE A 164 5.82 -12.04 -16.70
CA ILE A 164 4.64 -11.18 -16.64
C ILE A 164 5.05 -9.75 -17.01
N PHE A 165 6.13 -9.23 -16.44
CA PHE A 165 6.60 -7.87 -16.73
C PHE A 165 6.98 -7.71 -18.22
N ALA A 166 7.54 -8.74 -18.84
CA ALA A 166 7.92 -8.72 -20.25
C ALA A 166 6.74 -8.51 -21.24
N ARG A 167 5.48 -8.68 -20.76
CA ARG A 167 4.28 -8.38 -21.55
C ARG A 167 4.10 -6.88 -21.82
N LEU A 168 4.72 -6.00 -21.01
CA LEU A 168 4.64 -4.55 -21.21
C LEU A 168 5.39 -4.14 -22.48
N PRO A 169 4.74 -3.52 -23.47
CA PRO A 169 5.42 -3.09 -24.70
C PRO A 169 6.57 -2.12 -24.42
N TRP A 170 6.38 -1.20 -23.46
CA TRP A 170 7.33 -0.14 -23.09
C TRP A 170 8.20 -0.53 -21.87
N ARG A 171 8.51 -1.81 -21.74
CA ARG A 171 9.26 -2.37 -20.61
C ARG A 171 10.66 -1.83 -20.46
N GLN A 172 11.36 -1.56 -21.58
CA GLN A 172 12.71 -1.01 -21.55
C GLN A 172 12.71 0.43 -21.03
N GLU A 173 11.80 1.24 -21.54
CA GLU A 173 11.65 2.65 -21.15
C GLU A 173 11.30 2.80 -19.66
N VAL A 174 10.42 1.93 -19.15
CA VAL A 174 10.06 1.90 -17.73
C VAL A 174 11.26 1.50 -16.87
N LEU A 175 12.00 0.47 -17.25
CA LEU A 175 13.22 0.07 -16.52
C LEU A 175 14.29 1.16 -16.54
N PHE A 176 14.60 1.76 -17.70
CA PHE A 176 15.53 2.88 -17.77
C PHE A 176 15.03 4.12 -16.99
N GLY A 177 13.72 4.32 -16.94
CA GLY A 177 13.10 5.35 -16.09
C GLY A 177 13.47 5.18 -14.61
N LEU A 178 13.26 3.97 -14.08
CA LEU A 178 13.62 3.60 -12.70
C LEU A 178 15.12 3.64 -12.44
N LEU A 179 15.93 3.19 -13.40
CA LEU A 179 17.39 3.20 -13.30
C LEU A 179 18.00 4.60 -13.38
N GLY A 180 17.20 5.65 -13.51
CA GLY A 180 17.60 7.04 -13.24
C GLY A 180 17.87 7.32 -11.77
N ALA A 181 17.33 6.51 -10.85
CA ALA A 181 17.60 6.61 -9.41
C ALA A 181 18.98 6.03 -9.03
N ASP A 182 19.49 6.41 -7.87
CA ASP A 182 20.67 5.80 -7.23
C ASP A 182 20.29 4.56 -6.43
N VAL A 183 19.08 4.60 -5.84
CA VAL A 183 18.49 3.50 -5.08
C VAL A 183 17.07 3.23 -5.55
N VAL A 184 16.79 1.97 -5.90
CA VAL A 184 15.42 1.48 -6.19
C VAL A 184 15.03 0.48 -5.10
N SER A 185 13.99 0.81 -4.35
CA SER A 185 13.57 0.07 -3.16
C SER A 185 12.21 -0.61 -3.34
N PHE A 186 12.07 -1.76 -2.72
CA PHE A 186 10.87 -2.61 -2.75
C PHE A 186 10.48 -3.03 -1.33
N HIS A 187 9.26 -3.49 -1.13
CA HIS A 187 8.83 -4.01 0.18
C HIS A 187 9.50 -5.33 0.55
N THR A 188 9.68 -6.23 -0.41
CA THR A 188 10.19 -7.58 -0.13
C THR A 188 11.40 -7.93 -0.98
N GLU A 189 12.19 -8.84 -0.48
CA GLU A 189 13.32 -9.39 -1.22
C GLU A 189 12.89 -10.09 -2.51
N GLN A 190 11.69 -10.71 -2.54
CA GLN A 190 11.14 -11.34 -3.73
C GLN A 190 10.89 -10.31 -4.84
N TYR A 191 10.26 -9.16 -4.51
CA TYR A 191 10.01 -8.10 -5.48
C TYR A 191 11.30 -7.48 -6.01
N ARG A 192 12.28 -7.27 -5.12
CA ARG A 192 13.62 -6.82 -5.53
C ARG A 192 14.28 -7.80 -6.50
N ARG A 193 14.28 -9.11 -6.20
CA ARG A 193 14.84 -10.14 -7.08
C ARG A 193 14.13 -10.20 -8.41
N ASN A 194 12.81 -10.10 -8.42
CA ASN A 194 12.03 -10.08 -9.65
C ASN A 194 12.39 -8.88 -10.53
N PHE A 195 12.56 -7.69 -9.94
CA PHE A 195 13.02 -6.49 -10.64
C PHE A 195 14.41 -6.69 -11.25
N VAL A 196 15.37 -7.18 -10.48
CA VAL A 196 16.75 -7.43 -10.96
C VAL A 196 16.75 -8.45 -12.12
N ARG A 197 15.96 -9.52 -12.00
CA ARG A 197 15.80 -10.51 -13.08
C ARG A 197 15.13 -9.92 -14.32
N ALA A 198 14.14 -9.04 -14.14
CA ALA A 198 13.50 -8.33 -15.24
C ALA A 198 14.51 -7.41 -15.96
N CYS A 199 15.36 -6.69 -15.23
CA CYS A 199 16.45 -5.91 -15.82
C CYS A 199 17.41 -6.80 -16.63
N GLY A 200 17.86 -7.92 -16.08
CA GLY A 200 18.75 -8.85 -16.77
C GLY A 200 18.18 -9.40 -18.06
N ARG A 201 16.89 -9.73 -18.07
CA ARG A 201 16.20 -10.26 -19.25
C ARG A 201 15.92 -9.19 -20.32
N VAL A 202 15.35 -8.06 -19.90
CA VAL A 202 14.82 -7.04 -20.81
C VAL A 202 15.92 -6.14 -21.35
N LEU A 203 16.97 -5.88 -20.55
CA LEU A 203 18.09 -5.00 -20.91
C LEU A 203 19.32 -5.77 -21.40
N ALA A 204 19.19 -7.08 -21.68
CA ALA A 204 20.26 -7.85 -22.29
C ALA A 204 20.72 -7.20 -23.60
N GLY A 205 22.04 -7.09 -23.79
CA GLY A 205 22.64 -6.48 -24.99
C GLY A 205 22.67 -4.94 -25.00
N THR A 206 22.12 -4.26 -23.98
CA THR A 206 22.17 -2.78 -23.87
C THR A 206 23.42 -2.26 -23.14
N GLY A 207 24.34 -3.13 -22.74
CA GLY A 207 25.52 -2.76 -21.96
C GLY A 207 25.29 -2.67 -20.45
N VAL A 208 24.07 -2.94 -19.99
CA VAL A 208 23.73 -3.03 -18.55
C VAL A 208 24.32 -4.32 -17.96
N GLN A 209 25.00 -4.20 -16.82
CA GLN A 209 25.59 -5.33 -16.10
C GLN A 209 24.94 -5.47 -14.71
N ILE A 210 24.75 -6.72 -14.26
CA ILE A 210 24.08 -7.02 -12.99
C ILE A 210 25.02 -7.82 -12.09
N HIS A 211 25.25 -7.32 -10.88
CA HIS A 211 26.05 -7.96 -9.84
C HIS A 211 25.29 -7.97 -8.51
N GLY A 212 24.57 -9.03 -8.23
CA GLY A 212 23.76 -9.18 -7.01
C GLY A 212 22.62 -8.15 -6.93
N SER A 213 22.74 -7.18 -6.02
CA SER A 213 21.79 -6.08 -5.84
C SER A 213 22.18 -4.79 -6.57
N LYS A 214 23.28 -4.79 -7.32
CA LYS A 214 23.80 -3.63 -8.05
C LYS A 214 23.61 -3.80 -9.54
N ILE A 215 23.19 -2.74 -10.20
CA ILE A 215 22.99 -2.67 -11.65
C ILE A 215 23.90 -1.54 -12.17
N THR A 216 24.89 -1.91 -12.97
CA THR A 216 25.83 -0.97 -13.60
C THR A 216 25.33 -0.61 -14.99
N LEU A 217 25.18 0.66 -15.26
CA LEU A 217 24.75 1.21 -16.55
C LEU A 217 25.93 1.42 -17.50
N PRO A 218 25.70 1.60 -18.82
CA PRO A 218 26.76 1.86 -19.80
C PRO A 218 27.62 3.10 -19.50
N ASP A 219 27.03 4.12 -18.86
CA ASP A 219 27.71 5.32 -18.37
C ASP A 219 28.51 5.09 -17.07
N ARG A 220 28.61 3.85 -16.61
CA ARG A 220 29.27 3.37 -15.38
C ARG A 220 28.58 3.77 -14.07
N ARG A 221 27.46 4.43 -14.11
CA ARG A 221 26.66 4.71 -12.92
C ARG A 221 26.12 3.39 -12.34
N VAL A 222 26.17 3.26 -11.03
CA VAL A 222 25.74 2.07 -10.30
C VAL A 222 24.43 2.38 -9.58
N VAL A 223 23.39 1.66 -9.92
CA VAL A 223 22.10 1.69 -9.23
C VAL A 223 22.03 0.55 -8.22
N SER A 224 21.68 0.86 -6.99
CA SER A 224 21.47 -0.14 -5.95
C SER A 224 20.00 -0.52 -5.83
N THR A 225 19.74 -1.80 -5.61
CA THR A 225 18.39 -2.28 -5.32
C THR A 225 18.31 -2.78 -3.89
N THR A 226 17.26 -2.38 -3.15
CA THR A 226 17.10 -2.74 -1.73
C THR A 226 15.70 -3.31 -1.44
N SER A 227 15.60 -4.07 -0.36
CA SER A 227 14.30 -4.44 0.21
C SER A 227 14.14 -3.78 1.58
N ALA A 228 13.03 -3.06 1.74
CA ALA A 228 12.72 -2.32 2.96
C ALA A 228 11.20 -2.31 3.16
N PRO A 229 10.68 -3.25 3.94
CA PRO A 229 9.24 -3.32 4.20
C PRO A 229 8.75 -2.06 4.93
N ILE A 230 7.80 -1.33 4.33
CA ILE A 230 7.17 -0.18 4.98
C ILE A 230 6.37 -0.64 6.21
N SER A 231 6.27 0.21 7.21
CA SER A 231 5.50 -0.08 8.41
C SER A 231 4.57 1.08 8.77
N ILE A 232 3.98 1.01 9.96
CA ILE A 232 3.06 1.99 10.54
C ILE A 232 3.76 2.77 11.64
N ASP A 233 3.17 3.89 12.04
CA ASP A 233 3.48 4.53 13.32
C ASP A 233 2.86 3.70 14.46
N ALA A 234 3.66 2.80 15.03
CA ALA A 234 3.21 1.89 16.06
C ALA A 234 2.83 2.62 17.38
N ALA A 235 3.47 3.75 17.66
CA ALA A 235 3.15 4.57 18.83
C ALA A 235 1.79 5.24 18.67
N GLU A 236 1.49 5.79 17.49
CA GLU A 236 0.21 6.42 17.18
C GLU A 236 -0.95 5.42 17.28
N PHE A 237 -0.83 4.23 16.67
CA PHE A 237 -1.87 3.20 16.76
C PHE A 237 -2.04 2.66 18.18
N SER A 238 -0.98 2.58 18.98
CA SER A 238 -1.07 2.22 20.39
C SER A 238 -1.80 3.29 21.20
N ARG A 239 -1.54 4.58 20.91
CA ARG A 239 -2.24 5.72 21.53
C ARG A 239 -3.72 5.73 21.16
N LEU A 240 -4.05 5.58 19.86
CA LEU A 240 -5.43 5.47 19.38
C LEU A 240 -6.17 4.31 20.06
N ALA A 241 -5.51 3.16 20.21
CA ALA A 241 -6.11 2.00 20.87
C ALA A 241 -6.53 2.27 22.32
N THR A 242 -5.80 3.12 23.04
CA THR A 242 -6.04 3.42 24.47
C THR A 242 -6.78 4.74 24.71
N ASP A 243 -7.13 5.47 23.65
CA ASP A 243 -7.89 6.70 23.71
C ASP A 243 -9.28 6.48 24.35
N PRO A 244 -9.74 7.37 25.28
CA PRO A 244 -11.05 7.24 25.92
C PRO A 244 -12.21 7.17 24.92
N GLY A 245 -12.17 7.97 23.84
CA GLY A 245 -13.18 7.93 22.79
C GLY A 245 -13.22 6.60 22.05
N THR A 246 -12.07 5.95 21.83
CA THR A 246 -12.01 4.58 21.32
C THR A 246 -12.65 3.59 22.28
N GLY A 247 -12.48 3.80 23.60
CA GLY A 247 -13.17 3.01 24.62
C GLY A 247 -14.69 3.10 24.52
N SER A 248 -15.22 4.29 24.30
CA SER A 248 -16.66 4.52 24.09
C SER A 248 -17.16 3.85 22.79
N ASP A 249 -16.40 3.96 21.70
CA ASP A 249 -16.74 3.32 20.43
C ASP A 249 -16.73 1.79 20.56
N ILE A 250 -15.80 1.19 21.32
CA ILE A 250 -15.76 -0.25 21.62
C ILE A 250 -16.99 -0.68 22.42
N ALA A 251 -17.41 0.09 23.43
CA ALA A 251 -18.60 -0.23 24.20
C ALA A 251 -19.85 -0.28 23.31
N ALA A 252 -20.01 0.70 22.41
CA ALA A 252 -21.11 0.73 21.44
C ALA A 252 -21.07 -0.47 20.48
N LEU A 253 -19.87 -0.85 20.02
CA LEU A 253 -19.71 -2.05 19.16
C LEU A 253 -20.01 -3.35 19.92
N SER A 254 -19.63 -3.44 21.20
CA SER A 254 -19.94 -4.58 22.04
C SER A 254 -21.44 -4.73 22.27
N GLU A 255 -22.17 -3.62 22.38
CA GLU A 255 -23.64 -3.62 22.47
C GLU A 255 -24.27 -4.02 21.11
N GLN A 256 -23.77 -3.48 20.00
CA GLN A 256 -24.27 -3.78 18.66
C GLN A 256 -24.07 -5.25 18.28
N PHE A 257 -22.92 -5.84 18.61
CA PHE A 257 -22.58 -7.23 18.30
C PHE A 257 -22.63 -8.15 19.53
N ALA A 258 -23.47 -7.80 20.50
CA ALA A 258 -23.61 -8.56 21.75
C ALA A 258 -23.72 -10.06 21.46
N ASP A 259 -22.94 -10.87 22.19
CA ASP A 259 -22.90 -12.33 22.10
C ASP A 259 -22.43 -12.92 20.75
N ARG A 260 -21.93 -12.06 19.82
CA ARG A 260 -21.43 -12.53 18.52
C ARG A 260 -19.93 -12.37 18.40
N THR A 261 -19.27 -13.38 17.85
CA THR A 261 -17.85 -13.35 17.48
C THR A 261 -17.68 -12.55 16.21
N LEU A 262 -17.02 -11.38 16.31
CA LEU A 262 -16.83 -10.47 15.18
C LEU A 262 -15.60 -10.88 14.35
N LEU A 263 -15.83 -11.29 13.10
CA LEU A 263 -14.82 -11.32 12.04
C LEU A 263 -14.77 -9.97 11.35
N LEU A 264 -13.59 -9.51 10.97
CA LEU A 264 -13.39 -8.20 10.35
C LEU A 264 -12.57 -8.31 9.06
N GLY A 265 -13.04 -7.65 8.01
CA GLY A 265 -12.29 -7.37 6.79
C GLY A 265 -12.21 -5.86 6.57
N VAL A 266 -11.02 -5.31 6.30
CA VAL A 266 -10.81 -3.88 6.03
C VAL A 266 -9.93 -3.71 4.81
N ASP A 267 -10.50 -3.19 3.73
CA ASP A 267 -9.77 -3.00 2.48
C ASP A 267 -10.30 -1.78 1.71
N ARG A 268 -9.51 -1.27 0.79
CA ARG A 268 -10.09 -0.55 -0.34
C ARG A 268 -10.86 -1.55 -1.20
N LEU A 269 -11.96 -1.12 -1.80
CA LEU A 269 -12.65 -1.95 -2.78
C LEU A 269 -11.74 -2.12 -4.01
N ASP A 270 -11.03 -3.23 -4.10
CA ASP A 270 -10.04 -3.55 -5.13
C ASP A 270 -10.01 -5.06 -5.36
N TYR A 271 -9.99 -5.49 -6.61
CA TYR A 271 -10.01 -6.91 -6.99
C TYR A 271 -8.79 -7.69 -6.49
N THR A 272 -7.69 -7.00 -6.18
CA THR A 272 -6.49 -7.63 -5.62
C THR A 272 -6.67 -8.06 -4.16
N LYS A 273 -7.73 -7.59 -3.48
CA LYS A 273 -7.91 -7.76 -2.03
C LYS A 273 -8.62 -9.06 -1.62
N GLY A 274 -9.06 -9.87 -2.59
CA GLY A 274 -9.69 -11.16 -2.30
C GLY A 274 -10.96 -11.04 -1.46
N ILE A 275 -11.76 -9.97 -1.68
CA ILE A 275 -13.00 -9.75 -0.92
C ILE A 275 -14.06 -10.80 -1.28
N VAL A 276 -14.14 -11.18 -2.54
CA VAL A 276 -15.08 -12.19 -3.02
C VAL A 276 -14.70 -13.55 -2.44
N GLU A 277 -13.46 -13.94 -2.50
CA GLU A 277 -12.91 -15.19 -1.96
C GLU A 277 -13.14 -15.29 -0.45
N ARG A 278 -12.96 -14.17 0.26
CA ARG A 278 -13.23 -14.05 1.70
C ARG A 278 -14.71 -14.27 2.01
N LEU A 279 -15.62 -13.65 1.25
CA LEU A 279 -17.07 -13.84 1.41
C LEU A 279 -17.47 -15.28 1.17
N LEU A 280 -16.96 -15.91 0.12
CA LEU A 280 -17.21 -17.33 -0.18
C LEU A 280 -16.68 -18.24 0.93
N ALA A 281 -15.51 -17.96 1.49
CA ALA A 281 -14.96 -18.74 2.60
C ALA A 281 -15.80 -18.60 3.89
N VAL A 282 -16.31 -17.40 4.17
CA VAL A 282 -17.24 -17.18 5.30
C VAL A 282 -18.55 -17.91 5.05
N GLU A 283 -19.08 -17.90 3.82
CA GLU A 283 -20.26 -18.67 3.45
C GLU A 283 -20.09 -20.17 3.70
N MET A 284 -18.99 -20.76 3.20
CA MET A 284 -18.66 -22.17 3.42
C MET A 284 -18.50 -22.50 4.91
N LEU A 285 -17.97 -21.56 5.71
CA LEU A 285 -17.89 -21.73 7.17
C LEU A 285 -19.30 -21.82 7.78
N LEU A 286 -20.20 -20.93 7.40
CA LEU A 286 -21.59 -20.93 7.89
C LEU A 286 -22.38 -22.16 7.41
N GLU A 287 -22.09 -22.69 6.23
CA GLU A 287 -22.68 -23.94 5.73
C GLU A 287 -22.26 -25.14 6.57
N ARG A 288 -20.94 -25.29 6.83
CA ARG A 288 -20.37 -26.42 7.56
C ARG A 288 -20.67 -26.37 9.07
N ARG A 289 -20.73 -25.18 9.64
CA ARG A 289 -20.79 -24.92 11.08
C ARG A 289 -22.09 -24.22 11.44
N ALA A 290 -23.19 -24.98 11.42
CA ALA A 290 -24.51 -24.48 11.78
C ALA A 290 -24.55 -23.88 13.21
N ASP A 291 -23.74 -24.44 14.12
CA ASP A 291 -23.56 -23.94 15.49
C ASP A 291 -22.97 -22.54 15.59
N LEU A 292 -22.23 -22.06 14.58
CA LEU A 292 -21.67 -20.73 14.55
C LEU A 292 -22.59 -19.65 13.96
N ARG A 293 -23.67 -20.03 13.26
CA ARG A 293 -24.53 -19.09 12.51
C ARG A 293 -25.10 -17.98 13.38
N ALA A 294 -25.63 -18.31 14.54
CA ALA A 294 -26.19 -17.33 15.47
C ALA A 294 -25.10 -16.50 16.17
N GLY A 295 -23.94 -17.09 16.45
CA GLY A 295 -22.85 -16.51 17.23
C GLY A 295 -21.75 -15.85 16.40
N LEU A 296 -21.86 -15.74 15.07
CA LEU A 296 -20.84 -15.16 14.20
C LEU A 296 -21.39 -13.93 13.48
N ALA A 297 -20.58 -12.87 13.43
CA ALA A 297 -20.80 -11.72 12.56
C ALA A 297 -19.55 -11.46 11.73
N PHE A 298 -19.70 -11.28 10.43
CA PHE A 298 -18.61 -10.80 9.57
C PHE A 298 -18.87 -9.37 9.12
N LEU A 299 -18.00 -8.46 9.48
CA LEU A 299 -18.04 -7.07 9.03
C LEU A 299 -16.98 -6.83 7.95
N GLN A 300 -17.43 -6.46 6.75
CA GLN A 300 -16.56 -5.99 5.69
C GLN A 300 -16.64 -4.47 5.58
N ILE A 301 -15.53 -3.79 5.87
CA ILE A 301 -15.33 -2.37 5.58
C ILE A 301 -14.62 -2.27 4.24
N ALA A 302 -15.29 -1.69 3.24
CA ALA A 302 -14.75 -1.49 1.90
C ALA A 302 -14.68 0.01 1.62
N VAL A 303 -13.47 0.55 1.56
CA VAL A 303 -13.26 1.97 1.24
C VAL A 303 -13.42 2.19 -0.26
N PRO A 304 -14.28 3.12 -0.70
CA PRO A 304 -14.45 3.43 -2.12
C PRO A 304 -13.12 3.73 -2.81
N SER A 305 -12.91 3.16 -3.99
CA SER A 305 -11.68 3.33 -4.77
C SER A 305 -11.98 3.20 -6.25
N ARG A 306 -11.53 4.18 -7.05
CA ARG A 306 -11.57 4.14 -8.52
C ARG A 306 -12.96 3.86 -9.11
N ASP A 307 -14.01 4.44 -8.54
CA ASP A 307 -15.42 4.18 -8.93
C ASP A 307 -15.71 4.49 -10.39
N ASP A 308 -14.89 5.32 -11.04
CA ASP A 308 -14.98 5.63 -12.47
C ASP A 308 -14.48 4.50 -13.39
N VAL A 309 -13.81 3.47 -12.84
CA VAL A 309 -13.25 2.34 -13.60
C VAL A 309 -14.26 1.19 -13.61
N ALA A 310 -14.54 0.62 -14.79
CA ALA A 310 -15.59 -0.39 -14.97
C ALA A 310 -15.35 -1.66 -14.12
N GLU A 311 -14.12 -2.12 -14.05
CA GLU A 311 -13.69 -3.31 -13.29
C GLU A 311 -14.04 -3.16 -11.78
N TYR A 312 -13.90 -1.96 -11.23
CA TYR A 312 -14.22 -1.67 -9.83
C TYR A 312 -15.73 -1.59 -9.58
N ARG A 313 -16.49 -1.01 -10.53
CA ARG A 313 -17.97 -1.05 -10.46
C ARG A 313 -18.51 -2.47 -10.52
N ASN A 314 -17.95 -3.30 -11.40
CA ASN A 314 -18.33 -4.70 -11.53
C ASN A 314 -18.01 -5.48 -10.24
N LEU A 315 -16.83 -5.26 -9.67
CA LEU A 315 -16.44 -5.86 -8.38
C LEU A 315 -17.44 -5.47 -7.29
N ARG A 316 -17.80 -4.19 -7.19
CA ARG A 316 -18.80 -3.73 -6.21
C ARG A 316 -20.12 -4.50 -6.34
N GLY A 317 -20.67 -4.57 -7.56
CA GLY A 317 -21.91 -5.31 -7.80
C GLY A 317 -21.77 -6.81 -7.49
N THR A 318 -20.59 -7.40 -7.68
CA THR A 318 -20.32 -8.79 -7.32
C THR A 318 -20.30 -8.99 -5.80
N VAL A 319 -19.58 -8.11 -5.07
CA VAL A 319 -19.53 -8.14 -3.60
C VAL A 319 -20.93 -7.98 -3.00
N GLU A 320 -21.70 -6.98 -3.45
CA GLU A 320 -23.06 -6.72 -2.97
C GLU A 320 -24.01 -7.90 -3.23
N ARG A 321 -23.91 -8.57 -4.39
CA ARG A 321 -24.68 -9.79 -4.69
C ARG A 321 -24.34 -10.96 -3.76
N HIS A 322 -23.05 -11.21 -3.49
CA HIS A 322 -22.64 -12.26 -2.55
C HIS A 322 -23.14 -11.98 -1.14
N ILE A 323 -23.02 -10.76 -0.67
CA ILE A 323 -23.54 -10.35 0.65
C ILE A 323 -25.05 -10.58 0.74
N GLY A 324 -25.81 -10.11 -0.27
CA GLY A 324 -27.26 -10.31 -0.31
C GLY A 324 -27.65 -11.79 -0.30
N ARG A 325 -26.92 -12.64 -1.05
CA ARG A 325 -27.16 -14.08 -1.09
C ARG A 325 -26.85 -14.75 0.25
N ILE A 326 -25.70 -14.47 0.85
CA ILE A 326 -25.30 -15.02 2.15
C ILE A 326 -26.30 -14.61 3.23
N ASN A 327 -26.66 -13.35 3.29
CA ASN A 327 -27.64 -12.86 4.26
C ASN A 327 -29.02 -13.50 4.06
N GLY A 328 -29.49 -13.62 2.81
CA GLY A 328 -30.75 -14.27 2.51
C GLY A 328 -30.79 -15.77 2.86
N GLN A 329 -29.64 -16.45 2.78
CA GLN A 329 -29.52 -17.89 3.07
C GLN A 329 -29.42 -18.17 4.58
N PHE A 330 -28.75 -17.34 5.36
CA PHE A 330 -28.37 -17.65 6.75
C PHE A 330 -29.04 -16.74 7.80
N THR A 331 -29.86 -15.75 7.42
CA THR A 331 -30.59 -14.95 8.40
C THR A 331 -31.89 -15.68 8.80
N GLU A 332 -32.03 -15.96 10.07
CA GLU A 332 -33.26 -16.50 10.64
C GLU A 332 -34.24 -15.37 10.99
N PRO A 333 -35.56 -15.56 10.93
CA PRO A 333 -36.52 -14.57 11.35
C PRO A 333 -36.29 -14.08 12.79
N GLY A 334 -36.13 -12.76 12.95
CA GLY A 334 -35.86 -12.14 14.24
C GLY A 334 -34.36 -12.10 14.66
N SER A 335 -33.47 -12.68 13.85
CA SER A 335 -32.02 -12.58 14.05
C SER A 335 -31.39 -11.45 13.21
N ASP A 336 -30.21 -10.99 13.62
CA ASP A 336 -29.41 -10.07 12.82
C ASP A 336 -28.67 -10.80 11.68
N VAL A 337 -28.28 -10.05 10.64
CA VAL A 337 -27.61 -10.60 9.47
C VAL A 337 -26.20 -11.11 9.80
N PRO A 338 -25.73 -12.21 9.16
CA PRO A 338 -24.38 -12.70 9.37
C PRO A 338 -23.29 -11.83 8.76
N VAL A 339 -23.59 -11.11 7.66
CA VAL A 339 -22.61 -10.25 6.96
C VAL A 339 -23.05 -8.80 6.97
N HIS A 340 -22.25 -7.96 7.60
CA HIS A 340 -22.39 -6.49 7.59
C HIS A 340 -21.44 -5.90 6.57
N TYR A 341 -21.88 -4.86 5.84
CA TYR A 341 -21.10 -4.21 4.80
C TYR A 341 -21.09 -2.69 4.97
N LEU A 342 -19.91 -2.11 5.12
CA LEU A 342 -19.72 -0.65 5.19
C LEU A 342 -18.94 -0.19 3.96
N TYR A 343 -19.64 0.44 3.00
CA TYR A 343 -19.00 1.03 1.81
C TYR A 343 -18.63 2.49 2.09
N ARG A 344 -17.62 2.67 2.96
CA ARG A 344 -17.09 3.98 3.32
C ARG A 344 -15.74 3.87 4.04
N GLY A 345 -14.95 4.97 4.00
CA GLY A 345 -13.78 5.10 4.88
C GLY A 345 -14.19 5.44 6.30
N LEU A 346 -13.39 5.00 7.27
CA LEU A 346 -13.56 5.33 8.69
C LEU A 346 -12.38 6.16 9.19
N PRO A 347 -12.61 7.10 10.13
CA PRO A 347 -11.53 7.79 10.83
C PRO A 347 -10.65 6.80 11.60
N PRO A 348 -9.34 7.07 11.76
CA PRO A 348 -8.40 6.15 12.41
C PRO A 348 -8.84 5.68 13.80
N ARG A 349 -9.44 6.58 14.63
CA ARG A 349 -9.96 6.24 15.95
C ARG A 349 -11.09 5.21 15.90
N GLN A 350 -12.08 5.41 15.02
CA GLN A 350 -13.16 4.44 14.85
C GLN A 350 -12.63 3.10 14.32
N LEU A 351 -11.69 3.16 13.39
CA LEU A 351 -11.06 1.94 12.87
C LEU A 351 -10.32 1.16 13.97
N ALA A 352 -9.64 1.87 14.89
CA ALA A 352 -9.01 1.24 16.05
C ALA A 352 -10.04 0.56 16.98
N ALA A 353 -11.25 1.10 17.11
CA ALA A 353 -12.32 0.44 17.87
C ALA A 353 -12.76 -0.87 17.20
N TYR A 354 -12.95 -0.89 15.88
CA TYR A 354 -13.23 -2.13 15.15
C TYR A 354 -12.12 -3.15 15.28
N TYR A 355 -10.84 -2.72 15.15
CA TYR A 355 -9.70 -3.61 15.36
C TYR A 355 -9.68 -4.21 16.78
N ALA A 356 -9.98 -3.42 17.79
CA ALA A 356 -10.01 -3.88 19.18
C ALA A 356 -11.14 -4.87 19.46
N SER A 357 -12.30 -4.68 18.83
CA SER A 357 -13.50 -5.51 19.02
C SER A 357 -13.48 -6.81 18.21
N ALA A 358 -12.67 -6.89 17.15
CA ALA A 358 -12.64 -8.07 16.28
C ALA A 358 -11.91 -9.25 16.91
N ALA A 359 -12.59 -10.38 16.98
CA ALA A 359 -12.00 -11.65 17.39
C ALA A 359 -11.02 -12.22 16.35
N CYS A 360 -11.23 -11.89 15.08
CA CYS A 360 -10.32 -12.28 14.00
C CYS A 360 -10.34 -11.23 12.87
N LEU A 361 -9.16 -10.80 12.42
CA LEU A 361 -9.01 -10.02 11.19
C LEU A 361 -8.68 -10.94 10.02
N LEU A 362 -9.39 -10.76 8.91
CA LEU A 362 -9.20 -11.50 7.67
C LEU A 362 -8.50 -10.59 6.64
N VAL A 363 -7.24 -10.85 6.37
CA VAL A 363 -6.42 -10.16 5.37
C VAL A 363 -6.08 -11.15 4.27
N THR A 364 -6.88 -11.16 3.20
CA THR A 364 -6.87 -12.22 2.18
C THR A 364 -6.60 -11.71 0.76
N PRO A 365 -5.70 -10.73 0.53
CA PRO A 365 -5.45 -10.29 -0.83
C PRO A 365 -4.87 -11.42 -1.68
N LEU A 366 -5.26 -11.43 -2.96
CA LEU A 366 -4.72 -12.33 -3.98
C LEU A 366 -3.24 -12.02 -4.24
N ILE A 367 -2.88 -10.74 -4.13
CA ILE A 367 -1.51 -10.24 -4.05
C ILE A 367 -1.51 -8.81 -3.48
N ASP A 368 -0.53 -8.48 -2.64
CA ASP A 368 -0.38 -7.13 -2.08
C ASP A 368 1.08 -6.78 -1.82
N GLY A 369 1.44 -5.51 -2.01
CA GLY A 369 2.80 -5.03 -1.76
C GLY A 369 3.25 -5.21 -0.31
N MET A 370 2.40 -4.81 0.65
CA MET A 370 2.68 -4.95 2.09
C MET A 370 1.43 -5.35 2.88
N ASN A 371 0.39 -4.54 2.88
CA ASN A 371 -0.80 -4.57 3.72
C ASN A 371 -0.56 -4.05 5.16
N LEU A 372 -0.76 -2.74 5.34
CA LEU A 372 -0.57 -2.09 6.63
C LEU A 372 -1.69 -2.41 7.63
N VAL A 373 -2.90 -2.74 7.15
CA VAL A 373 -4.07 -3.09 8.00
C VAL A 373 -3.74 -4.25 8.96
N ALA A 374 -2.98 -5.25 8.49
CA ALA A 374 -2.52 -6.35 9.34
C ALA A 374 -1.65 -5.85 10.49
N LYS A 375 -0.74 -4.89 10.24
CA LYS A 375 0.14 -4.30 11.24
C LYS A 375 -0.63 -3.41 12.23
N GLU A 376 -1.59 -2.63 11.73
CA GLU A 376 -2.49 -1.79 12.53
C GLU A 376 -3.29 -2.63 13.52
N TYR A 377 -3.94 -3.68 13.04
CA TYR A 377 -4.70 -4.62 13.86
C TYR A 377 -3.86 -5.26 14.97
N VAL A 378 -2.71 -5.82 14.63
CA VAL A 378 -1.80 -6.45 15.60
C VAL A 378 -1.39 -5.46 16.69
N THR A 379 -1.08 -4.21 16.30
CA THR A 379 -0.67 -3.16 17.24
C THR A 379 -1.79 -2.77 18.19
N VAL A 380 -3.01 -2.58 17.67
CA VAL A 380 -4.20 -2.24 18.47
C VAL A 380 -4.55 -3.38 19.44
N GLN A 381 -4.63 -4.61 18.95
CA GLN A 381 -4.91 -5.79 19.77
C GLN A 381 -3.89 -5.96 20.90
N HIS A 382 -2.61 -5.82 20.59
CA HIS A 382 -1.55 -5.91 21.60
C HIS A 382 -1.64 -4.80 22.65
N ALA A 383 -1.87 -3.54 22.24
CA ALA A 383 -1.98 -2.39 23.14
C ALA A 383 -3.14 -2.55 24.15
N ARG A 384 -4.23 -3.18 23.72
CA ARG A 384 -5.40 -3.47 24.57
C ARG A 384 -5.34 -4.81 25.31
N ARG A 385 -4.25 -5.55 25.21
CA ARG A 385 -4.11 -6.90 25.78
C ARG A 385 -5.17 -7.87 25.25
N GLY A 386 -5.65 -7.63 24.02
CA GLY A 386 -6.62 -8.45 23.35
C GLY A 386 -6.08 -9.85 22.99
N SER A 387 -6.95 -10.69 22.51
CA SER A 387 -6.65 -12.05 22.07
C SER A 387 -7.23 -12.36 20.70
N GLY A 388 -7.32 -11.35 19.82
CA GLY A 388 -7.75 -11.56 18.45
C GLY A 388 -6.76 -12.38 17.65
N ALA A 389 -7.25 -13.03 16.58
CA ALA A 389 -6.42 -13.75 15.62
C ALA A 389 -6.23 -12.95 14.34
N LEU A 390 -5.18 -13.24 13.59
CA LEU A 390 -4.94 -12.70 12.26
C LEU A 390 -4.86 -13.87 11.27
N VAL A 391 -5.77 -13.92 10.30
CA VAL A 391 -5.67 -14.76 9.11
C VAL A 391 -5.05 -13.91 8.00
N LEU A 392 -3.90 -14.33 7.48
CA LEU A 392 -3.08 -13.52 6.60
C LEU A 392 -2.70 -14.28 5.32
N SER A 393 -3.02 -13.72 4.17
CA SER A 393 -2.62 -14.27 2.89
C SER A 393 -1.10 -14.34 2.76
N GLU A 394 -0.59 -15.49 2.33
CA GLU A 394 0.82 -15.72 2.02
C GLU A 394 1.35 -14.84 0.87
N PHE A 395 0.44 -14.22 0.09
CA PHE A 395 0.77 -13.34 -1.04
C PHE A 395 0.86 -11.86 -0.65
N THR A 396 0.92 -11.54 0.64
CA THR A 396 1.19 -10.18 1.13
C THR A 396 2.65 -10.00 1.51
N GLY A 397 3.20 -8.80 1.32
CA GLY A 397 4.50 -8.47 1.88
C GLY A 397 4.55 -8.61 3.41
N ALA A 398 3.43 -8.32 4.09
CA ALA A 398 3.30 -8.44 5.54
C ALA A 398 3.51 -9.88 6.05
N ALA A 399 3.21 -10.91 5.26
CA ALA A 399 3.42 -12.31 5.63
C ALA A 399 4.90 -12.63 5.88
N THR A 400 5.83 -11.90 5.26
CA THR A 400 7.27 -12.09 5.51
C THR A 400 7.69 -11.65 6.91
N GLU A 401 6.94 -10.75 7.54
CA GLU A 401 7.20 -10.19 8.85
C GLU A 401 6.29 -10.76 9.95
N LEU A 402 5.01 -10.99 9.64
CA LEU A 402 3.98 -11.42 10.61
C LEU A 402 3.79 -12.95 10.57
N ARG A 403 4.86 -13.69 10.81
CA ARG A 403 4.91 -15.15 10.64
C ARG A 403 4.06 -15.93 11.64
N GLU A 404 3.66 -15.31 12.74
CA GLU A 404 2.80 -15.88 13.77
C GLU A 404 1.30 -15.76 13.45
N ALA A 405 0.95 -15.08 12.34
CA ALA A 405 -0.40 -15.09 11.80
C ALA A 405 -0.77 -16.49 11.28
N VAL A 406 -2.06 -16.79 11.22
CA VAL A 406 -2.55 -18.00 10.56
C VAL A 406 -2.46 -17.79 9.04
N PRO A 407 -1.57 -18.51 8.34
CA PRO A 407 -1.39 -18.31 6.90
C PRO A 407 -2.58 -18.87 6.11
N CYS A 408 -2.93 -18.21 5.02
CA CYS A 408 -3.94 -18.69 4.09
C CYS A 408 -3.55 -18.48 2.63
N ASN A 409 -4.03 -19.35 1.77
CA ASN A 409 -4.07 -19.17 0.33
C ASN A 409 -5.48 -18.72 -0.08
N PRO A 410 -5.70 -17.46 -0.50
CA PRO A 410 -7.05 -16.99 -0.84
C PRO A 410 -7.62 -17.63 -2.12
N PHE A 411 -6.81 -18.25 -2.96
CA PHE A 411 -7.26 -19.00 -4.12
C PHE A 411 -7.87 -20.36 -3.75
N ASP A 412 -7.57 -20.87 -2.56
CA ASP A 412 -8.18 -22.05 -1.96
C ASP A 412 -9.27 -21.60 -0.97
N VAL A 413 -10.47 -21.33 -1.49
CA VAL A 413 -11.60 -20.82 -0.71
C VAL A 413 -12.03 -21.80 0.40
N GLU A 414 -12.00 -23.09 0.12
CA GLU A 414 -12.32 -24.12 1.11
C GLU A 414 -11.25 -24.13 2.22
N GLY A 415 -9.98 -24.18 1.85
CA GLY A 415 -8.86 -24.09 2.80
C GLY A 415 -8.91 -22.79 3.62
N LEU A 416 -9.28 -21.66 3.03
CA LEU A 416 -9.47 -20.40 3.74
C LEU A 416 -10.58 -20.51 4.80
N SER A 417 -11.70 -21.17 4.50
CA SER A 417 -12.79 -21.44 5.45
C SER A 417 -12.29 -22.23 6.67
N TYR A 418 -11.46 -23.26 6.46
CA TYR A 418 -10.85 -24.02 7.57
C TYR A 418 -9.81 -23.19 8.34
N ARG A 419 -9.06 -22.29 7.69
CA ARG A 419 -8.11 -21.40 8.37
C ARG A 419 -8.82 -20.39 9.27
N ILE A 420 -9.98 -19.88 8.87
CA ILE A 420 -10.82 -19.00 9.71
C ILE A 420 -11.27 -19.78 10.95
N GLU A 421 -11.84 -20.98 10.77
CA GLU A 421 -12.26 -21.83 11.88
C GLU A 421 -11.11 -22.18 12.84
N HIS A 422 -9.95 -22.56 12.30
CA HIS A 422 -8.75 -22.81 13.09
C HIS A 422 -8.33 -21.59 13.90
N ALA A 423 -8.30 -20.39 13.29
CA ALA A 423 -7.91 -19.14 13.96
C ALA A 423 -8.84 -18.83 15.15
N LEU A 424 -10.14 -19.05 15.00
CA LEU A 424 -11.13 -18.88 16.08
C LEU A 424 -10.96 -19.92 17.20
N GLY A 425 -10.58 -21.14 16.85
CA GLY A 425 -10.36 -22.25 17.80
C GLY A 425 -9.05 -22.19 18.58
N LEU A 426 -8.11 -21.33 18.20
CA LEU A 426 -6.83 -21.20 18.91
C LEU A 426 -7.03 -20.72 20.35
N PRO A 427 -6.31 -21.29 21.34
CA PRO A 427 -6.35 -20.80 22.72
C PRO A 427 -6.00 -19.32 22.82
N ALA A 428 -6.72 -18.57 23.66
CA ALA A 428 -6.48 -17.14 23.86
C ALA A 428 -5.02 -16.80 24.28
N SER A 429 -4.39 -17.69 25.04
CA SER A 429 -2.97 -17.57 25.42
C SER A 429 -2.04 -17.63 24.20
N ALA A 430 -2.27 -18.55 23.27
CA ALA A 430 -1.50 -18.71 22.05
C ALA A 430 -1.66 -17.46 21.15
N ARG A 431 -2.88 -16.98 20.98
CA ARG A 431 -3.17 -15.76 20.21
C ARG A 431 -2.48 -14.52 20.81
N ARG A 432 -2.52 -14.35 22.15
CA ARG A 432 -1.79 -13.26 22.83
C ARG A 432 -0.27 -13.35 22.63
N THR A 433 0.29 -14.54 22.69
CA THR A 433 1.74 -14.76 22.45
C THR A 433 2.11 -14.38 21.01
N ALA A 434 1.32 -14.81 20.03
CA ALA A 434 1.50 -14.45 18.61
C ALA A 434 1.43 -12.93 18.40
N LEU A 435 0.38 -12.27 18.93
CA LEU A 435 0.23 -10.82 18.87
C LEU A 435 1.41 -10.07 19.49
N ALA A 436 1.89 -10.51 20.67
CA ALA A 436 3.02 -9.88 21.34
C ALA A 436 4.33 -10.00 20.53
N THR A 437 4.54 -11.14 19.87
CA THR A 437 5.72 -11.36 19.02
C THR A 437 5.67 -10.50 17.76
N MET A 438 4.54 -10.48 17.07
CA MET A 438 4.31 -9.63 15.89
C MET A 438 4.41 -8.14 16.23
N ALA A 439 3.77 -7.69 17.32
CA ALA A 439 3.81 -6.29 17.75
C ALA A 439 5.22 -5.81 18.12
N ARG A 440 6.04 -6.69 18.73
CA ARG A 440 7.45 -6.37 18.99
C ARG A 440 8.22 -6.16 17.69
N ARG A 441 7.99 -6.98 16.68
CA ARG A 441 8.63 -6.85 15.37
C ARG A 441 8.20 -5.56 14.66
N ILE A 442 6.91 -5.23 14.70
CA ILE A 442 6.37 -3.99 14.11
C ILE A 442 7.01 -2.76 14.78
N ARG A 443 7.11 -2.74 16.13
CA ARG A 443 7.77 -1.64 16.86
C ARG A 443 9.27 -1.54 16.60
N GLY A 444 9.94 -2.67 16.37
CA GLY A 444 11.36 -2.72 16.03
C GLY A 444 11.67 -2.29 14.59
N HIS A 445 10.66 -2.16 13.74
CA HIS A 445 10.76 -1.74 12.34
C HIS A 445 9.56 -0.86 11.99
N ASP A 446 9.35 0.21 12.75
CA ASP A 446 8.26 1.15 12.51
C ASP A 446 8.53 2.08 11.30
N VAL A 447 7.59 2.95 11.02
CA VAL A 447 7.70 3.86 9.89
C VAL A 447 8.85 4.87 10.04
N HIS A 448 9.17 5.29 11.25
CA HIS A 448 10.27 6.22 11.49
C HIS A 448 11.62 5.61 11.14
N GLN A 449 11.85 4.37 11.54
CA GLN A 449 13.05 3.61 11.19
C GLN A 449 13.13 3.30 9.70
N TRP A 450 11.97 2.96 9.08
CA TRP A 450 11.89 2.73 7.65
C TRP A 450 12.32 3.98 6.87
N VAL A 451 11.81 5.15 7.23
CA VAL A 451 12.18 6.42 6.61
C VAL A 451 13.66 6.72 6.80
N ALA A 452 14.16 6.68 8.05
CA ALA A 452 15.55 6.98 8.35
C ALA A 452 16.51 6.11 7.52
N ARG A 453 16.21 4.82 7.40
CA ARG A 453 16.99 3.88 6.59
C ARG A 453 16.93 4.23 5.10
N GLN A 454 15.74 4.53 4.55
CA GLN A 454 15.61 4.88 3.14
C GLN A 454 16.40 6.15 2.78
N LEU A 455 16.30 7.18 3.62
CA LEU A 455 17.03 8.44 3.40
C LEU A 455 18.54 8.24 3.51
N ALA A 456 19.02 7.46 4.49
CA ALA A 456 20.44 7.14 4.62
C ALA A 456 20.97 6.32 3.42
N ASP A 457 20.20 5.37 2.93
CA ASP A 457 20.55 4.60 1.72
C ASP A 457 20.71 5.49 0.49
N ILE A 458 19.84 6.48 0.30
CA ILE A 458 19.91 7.43 -0.82
C ILE A 458 21.12 8.37 -0.66
N GLU A 459 21.30 8.94 0.53
CA GLU A 459 22.39 9.89 0.82
C GLU A 459 23.77 9.26 0.63
N SER A 460 23.98 8.05 1.19
CA SER A 460 25.26 7.35 1.14
C SER A 460 25.73 7.00 -0.28
N ARG A 461 24.80 6.97 -1.25
CA ARG A 461 25.10 6.58 -2.62
C ARG A 461 25.17 7.75 -3.58
N GLY A 462 24.43 8.83 -3.32
CA GLY A 462 24.57 10.08 -4.07
C GLY A 462 25.93 10.78 -3.87
N LEU A 463 26.68 10.38 -2.82
CA LEU A 463 28.00 10.91 -2.50
C LEU A 463 29.17 10.04 -3.01
N SER A 464 28.91 8.91 -3.69
CA SER A 464 29.99 8.11 -4.26
C SER A 464 30.54 8.80 -5.51
N PRO A 465 31.77 9.37 -5.47
CA PRO A 465 32.35 9.98 -6.65
C PRO A 465 32.55 8.92 -7.73
N VAL A 466 32.23 9.28 -8.96
CA VAL A 466 32.69 8.53 -10.13
C VAL A 466 34.22 8.44 -10.01
N PRO A 467 34.83 7.22 -10.04
CA PRO A 467 36.29 7.12 -9.97
C PRO A 467 36.87 7.98 -11.07
N ALA A 468 37.65 8.99 -10.69
CA ALA A 468 38.39 9.81 -11.65
C ALA A 468 39.34 8.89 -12.43
N PHE A 469 39.24 8.91 -13.76
CA PHE A 469 40.18 8.18 -14.62
C PHE A 469 41.58 8.75 -14.38
N SER A 470 42.49 7.87 -13.94
CA SER A 470 43.90 8.02 -14.29
C SER A 470 44.02 7.69 -15.80
N ALA A 471 44.40 8.68 -16.57
CA ALA A 471 44.72 8.56 -18.00
C ALA A 471 45.85 7.56 -18.26
#